data_1ccdd4f913b92930f4b1cd16107f9462
#
_entry.id   1ccdd4f913b92930f4b1cd16107f9462
#
_cell.length_a   1.000
_cell.length_b   1.000
_cell.length_c   1.000
_cell.angle_alpha   90.00
_cell.angle_beta   90.00
_cell.angle_gamma   90.00
#
_symmetry.space_group_name_H-M   'P 1'
#
loop_
_entity.id
_entity.type
_entity.pdbx_description
1 polymer ?
#
loop_
_entity_poly.entity_id
_entity_poly.type
_entity_poly.pdbx_seq_one_letter_code
_entity_poly.pdbx_strand_id
1 'polypeptide(L)'
;MLFDLTDRVALVTGSSRGIGRAVATGLAEAGATVVLNGLDPERLEAARAELAERFAGTDDRPRIHARAFDVTDDAAAEAGVAWIEEAVGPLRILVNNAGVQHRVPLLELEVADWERVLRTNLTSAFVVGRAAAKRMIPRGAGKIVNVASVQADLARPTIAPYTASKGGIRNLTRAMTAEWAQHGIQVNAIAPGYIHTEMTQGLVDDEAFDSWILGRTPAARWGRVEDLIGPAVWLASDGSDYVNGQVVFIDGGMTVVV
;
A
#
# COMPACT_ATOMS: atom_id res chain seq x y z
N MET A 1 -2.38 -18.93 14.54
CA MET A 1 -3.17 -17.79 15.13
C MET A 1 -3.84 -17.03 13.97
N LEU A 2 -4.98 -16.33 14.20
CA LEU A 2 -5.74 -15.64 13.11
C LEU A 2 -4.94 -14.61 12.32
N PHE A 3 -3.92 -14.01 12.93
CA PHE A 3 -3.08 -12.96 12.32
C PHE A 3 -1.66 -13.43 12.04
N ASP A 4 -1.41 -14.72 12.10
CA ASP A 4 -0.13 -15.32 11.77
C ASP A 4 0.07 -15.35 10.25
N LEU A 5 1.22 -14.84 9.81
CA LEU A 5 1.61 -14.80 8.40
C LEU A 5 2.83 -15.67 8.10
N THR A 6 3.18 -16.57 9.02
CA THR A 6 4.26 -17.54 8.83
C THR A 6 4.07 -18.31 7.52
N ASP A 7 5.15 -18.55 6.79
CA ASP A 7 5.19 -19.20 5.47
C ASP A 7 4.45 -18.43 4.34
N ARG A 8 4.10 -17.17 4.54
CA ARG A 8 3.49 -16.33 3.50
C ARG A 8 4.53 -15.35 2.93
N VAL A 9 4.61 -15.31 1.61
CA VAL A 9 5.41 -14.30 0.90
C VAL A 9 4.54 -13.10 0.60
N ALA A 10 5.04 -11.92 0.98
CA ALA A 10 4.38 -10.63 0.78
C ALA A 10 5.23 -9.69 -0.08
N LEU A 11 4.64 -9.08 -1.11
CA LEU A 11 5.21 -7.96 -1.86
C LEU A 11 4.57 -6.66 -1.38
N VAL A 12 5.40 -5.67 -1.01
CA VAL A 12 4.93 -4.31 -0.69
C VAL A 12 5.56 -3.32 -1.66
N THR A 13 4.75 -2.69 -2.51
CA THR A 13 5.26 -1.70 -3.47
C THR A 13 5.50 -0.34 -2.81
N GLY A 14 6.55 0.39 -3.26
CA GLY A 14 6.91 1.69 -2.67
C GLY A 14 7.28 1.60 -1.19
N SER A 15 8.01 0.56 -0.79
CA SER A 15 8.27 0.21 0.62
C SER A 15 9.67 0.56 1.13
N SER A 16 10.43 1.38 0.40
CA SER A 16 11.72 1.87 0.91
C SER A 16 11.58 2.89 2.06
N ARG A 17 10.40 3.48 2.28
CA ARG A 17 10.12 4.48 3.33
C ARG A 17 8.62 4.59 3.64
N GLY A 18 8.29 5.42 4.63
CA GLY A 18 6.92 5.84 4.96
C GLY A 18 5.96 4.69 5.25
N ILE A 19 4.73 4.81 4.76
CA ILE A 19 3.65 3.82 4.98
C ILE A 19 4.05 2.43 4.50
N GLY A 20 4.59 2.33 3.27
CA GLY A 20 4.99 1.04 2.71
C GLY A 20 6.04 0.33 3.56
N ARG A 21 7.02 1.09 4.09
CA ARG A 21 8.04 0.54 5.00
C ARG A 21 7.43 0.03 6.31
N ALA A 22 6.53 0.82 6.93
CA ALA A 22 5.89 0.43 8.18
C ALA A 22 5.00 -0.82 7.99
N VAL A 23 4.22 -0.87 6.93
CA VAL A 23 3.40 -2.05 6.59
C VAL A 23 4.28 -3.27 6.34
N ALA A 24 5.38 -3.13 5.59
CA ALA A 24 6.34 -4.21 5.35
C ALA A 24 6.94 -4.74 6.66
N THR A 25 7.30 -3.83 7.58
CA THR A 25 7.77 -4.18 8.93
C THR A 25 6.73 -4.98 9.70
N GLY A 26 5.48 -4.51 9.75
CA GLY A 26 4.42 -5.20 10.48
C GLY A 26 4.06 -6.58 9.91
N LEU A 27 4.08 -6.74 8.57
CA LEU A 27 3.92 -8.05 7.95
C LEU A 27 5.06 -9.02 8.34
N ALA A 28 6.30 -8.53 8.38
CA ALA A 28 7.45 -9.32 8.83
C ALA A 28 7.35 -9.68 10.33
N GLU A 29 6.89 -8.76 11.19
CA GLU A 29 6.61 -9.02 12.61
C GLU A 29 5.54 -10.10 12.80
N ALA A 30 4.54 -10.11 11.90
CA ALA A 30 3.50 -11.14 11.89
C ALA A 30 3.95 -12.49 11.29
N GLY A 31 5.20 -12.63 10.87
CA GLY A 31 5.78 -13.89 10.39
C GLY A 31 6.02 -13.97 8.88
N ALA A 32 5.58 -13.02 8.07
CA ALA A 32 5.74 -13.07 6.63
C ALA A 32 7.20 -12.96 6.17
N THR A 33 7.52 -13.61 5.06
CA THR A 33 8.68 -13.28 4.24
C THR A 33 8.31 -12.09 3.35
N VAL A 34 9.03 -10.98 3.45
CA VAL A 34 8.66 -9.71 2.82
C VAL A 34 9.62 -9.36 1.70
N VAL A 35 9.07 -8.99 0.56
CA VAL A 35 9.81 -8.41 -0.57
C VAL A 35 9.49 -6.92 -0.64
N LEU A 36 10.50 -6.10 -0.41
CA LEU A 36 10.44 -4.66 -0.59
C LEU A 36 10.56 -4.31 -2.08
N ASN A 37 9.83 -3.27 -2.51
CA ASN A 37 9.95 -2.72 -3.86
C ASN A 37 10.10 -1.19 -3.82
N GLY A 38 10.86 -0.67 -4.77
CA GLY A 38 11.07 0.75 -5.02
C GLY A 38 11.81 0.95 -6.34
N LEU A 39 11.92 2.22 -6.78
CA LEU A 39 12.62 2.58 -8.01
C LEU A 39 14.13 2.77 -7.81
N ASP A 40 14.53 3.26 -6.63
CA ASP A 40 15.92 3.55 -6.28
C ASP A 40 16.54 2.31 -5.63
N PRO A 41 17.48 1.61 -6.31
CA PRO A 41 18.06 0.37 -5.81
C PRO A 41 18.89 0.56 -4.54
N GLU A 42 19.61 1.69 -4.40
CA GLU A 42 20.48 1.95 -3.25
C GLU A 42 19.64 2.19 -1.99
N ARG A 43 18.63 3.05 -2.09
CA ARG A 43 17.70 3.29 -0.99
C ARG A 43 16.92 2.04 -0.62
N LEU A 44 16.54 1.24 -1.62
CA LEU A 44 15.79 0.00 -1.40
C LEU A 44 16.65 -1.02 -0.66
N GLU A 45 17.93 -1.17 -1.04
CA GLU A 45 18.87 -2.08 -0.39
C GLU A 45 19.19 -1.62 1.04
N ALA A 46 19.38 -0.31 1.27
CA ALA A 46 19.56 0.22 2.62
C ALA A 46 18.34 -0.11 3.51
N ALA A 47 17.13 0.07 2.95
CA ALA A 47 15.90 -0.28 3.63
C ALA A 47 15.80 -1.78 3.94
N ARG A 48 16.21 -2.65 3.00
CA ARG A 48 16.25 -4.10 3.20
C ARG A 48 17.23 -4.48 4.31
N ALA A 49 18.46 -3.95 4.25
CA ALA A 49 19.51 -4.28 5.21
C ALA A 49 19.10 -3.91 6.65
N GLU A 50 18.60 -2.70 6.86
CA GLU A 50 18.12 -2.23 8.16
C GLU A 50 16.96 -3.12 8.69
N LEU A 51 16.00 -3.48 7.82
CA LEU A 51 14.89 -4.33 8.24
C LEU A 51 15.36 -5.78 8.49
N ALA A 52 16.29 -6.29 7.70
CA ALA A 52 16.85 -7.63 7.88
C ALA A 52 17.63 -7.75 9.21
N GLU A 53 18.36 -6.72 9.61
CA GLU A 53 19.07 -6.69 10.90
C GLU A 53 18.10 -6.83 12.09
N ARG A 54 16.91 -6.20 12.01
CA ARG A 54 15.86 -6.30 13.05
C ARG A 54 15.36 -7.74 13.24
N PHE A 55 15.38 -8.56 12.19
CA PHE A 55 14.92 -9.96 12.22
C PHE A 55 16.08 -10.98 12.17
N ALA A 56 17.32 -10.54 12.36
CA ALA A 56 18.47 -11.42 12.40
C ALA A 56 18.36 -12.42 13.57
N GLY A 57 18.62 -13.69 13.28
CA GLY A 57 18.60 -14.76 14.30
C GLY A 57 17.21 -15.27 14.69
N THR A 58 16.13 -14.81 14.04
CA THR A 58 14.78 -15.32 14.31
C THR A 58 14.43 -16.53 13.43
N ASP A 59 15.17 -16.78 12.36
CA ASP A 59 14.94 -17.86 11.41
C ASP A 59 16.22 -18.18 10.64
N ASP A 60 16.37 -19.41 10.13
CA ASP A 60 17.51 -19.84 9.28
C ASP A 60 17.43 -19.31 7.84
N ARG A 61 16.30 -18.71 7.44
CA ARG A 61 16.08 -18.19 6.09
C ARG A 61 16.00 -16.66 6.09
N PRO A 62 16.55 -15.98 5.05
CA PRO A 62 16.34 -14.55 4.87
C PRO A 62 14.85 -14.26 4.69
N ARG A 63 14.25 -13.50 5.61
CA ARG A 63 12.82 -13.12 5.55
C ARG A 63 12.57 -11.79 4.88
N ILE A 64 13.62 -11.01 4.62
CA ILE A 64 13.52 -9.68 4.01
C ILE A 64 14.33 -9.67 2.71
N HIS A 65 13.63 -9.49 1.63
CA HIS A 65 14.16 -9.39 0.27
C HIS A 65 13.88 -8.01 -0.32
N ALA A 66 14.57 -7.68 -1.41
CA ALA A 66 14.32 -6.47 -2.18
C ALA A 66 14.32 -6.77 -3.68
N ARG A 67 13.40 -6.14 -4.40
CA ARG A 67 13.34 -6.21 -5.87
C ARG A 67 12.98 -4.83 -6.43
N ALA A 68 13.96 -4.15 -7.04
CA ALA A 68 13.72 -2.88 -7.71
C ALA A 68 13.04 -3.13 -9.06
N PHE A 69 11.91 -2.47 -9.30
CA PHE A 69 11.25 -2.36 -10.60
C PHE A 69 10.26 -1.20 -10.59
N ASP A 70 9.98 -0.65 -11.77
CA ASP A 70 8.96 0.36 -11.95
C ASP A 70 7.57 -0.31 -11.98
N VAL A 71 6.75 0.02 -11.01
CA VAL A 71 5.36 -0.49 -10.88
C VAL A 71 4.46 0.01 -12.02
N THR A 72 4.87 1.04 -12.76
CA THR A 72 4.12 1.60 -13.90
C THR A 72 4.46 0.92 -15.23
N ASP A 73 5.51 0.10 -15.25
CA ASP A 73 5.93 -0.70 -16.40
C ASP A 73 5.36 -2.12 -16.26
N ASP A 74 4.52 -2.51 -17.20
CA ASP A 74 3.84 -3.81 -17.20
C ASP A 74 4.82 -4.99 -17.27
N ALA A 75 5.82 -4.89 -18.15
CA ALA A 75 6.82 -5.95 -18.32
C ALA A 75 7.72 -6.08 -17.07
N ALA A 76 8.13 -4.94 -16.49
CA ALA A 76 8.93 -4.92 -15.27
C ALA A 76 8.17 -5.48 -14.06
N ALA A 77 6.87 -5.16 -13.94
CA ALA A 77 6.01 -5.71 -12.88
C ALA A 77 5.82 -7.22 -13.03
N GLU A 78 5.54 -7.71 -14.25
CA GLU A 78 5.40 -9.15 -14.51
C GLU A 78 6.72 -9.90 -14.20
N ALA A 79 7.87 -9.35 -14.64
CA ALA A 79 9.19 -9.92 -14.35
C ALA A 79 9.54 -9.86 -12.85
N GLY A 80 9.14 -8.78 -12.16
CA GLY A 80 9.33 -8.63 -10.72
C GLY A 80 8.56 -9.69 -9.93
N VAL A 81 7.29 -9.91 -10.27
CA VAL A 81 6.46 -10.94 -9.64
C VAL A 81 6.97 -12.36 -9.97
N ALA A 82 7.37 -12.61 -11.22
CA ALA A 82 7.97 -13.89 -11.60
C ALA A 82 9.22 -14.21 -10.80
N TRP A 83 10.11 -13.22 -10.63
CA TRP A 83 11.31 -13.37 -9.81
C TRP A 83 10.97 -13.72 -8.35
N ILE A 84 9.91 -13.11 -7.77
CA ILE A 84 9.49 -13.43 -6.40
C ILE A 84 9.09 -14.91 -6.30
N GLU A 85 8.28 -15.38 -7.24
CA GLU A 85 7.82 -16.77 -7.28
C GLU A 85 8.99 -17.78 -7.37
N GLU A 86 10.02 -17.46 -8.14
CA GLU A 86 11.17 -18.32 -8.39
C GLU A 86 12.22 -18.27 -7.27
N ALA A 87 12.54 -17.08 -6.77
CA ALA A 87 13.68 -16.86 -5.89
C ALA A 87 13.31 -16.81 -4.40
N VAL A 88 12.05 -16.47 -4.06
CA VAL A 88 11.60 -16.30 -2.68
C VAL A 88 10.55 -17.34 -2.31
N GLY A 89 9.54 -17.50 -3.16
CA GLY A 89 8.46 -18.46 -2.96
C GLY A 89 7.10 -17.93 -3.43
N PRO A 90 6.03 -18.74 -3.27
CA PRO A 90 4.70 -18.41 -3.77
C PRO A 90 4.16 -17.10 -3.18
N LEU A 91 3.96 -16.09 -4.02
CA LEU A 91 3.41 -14.80 -3.61
C LEU A 91 1.97 -14.98 -3.10
N ARG A 92 1.75 -14.67 -1.83
CA ARG A 92 0.46 -14.82 -1.14
C ARG A 92 -0.18 -13.49 -0.80
N ILE A 93 0.61 -12.46 -0.57
CA ILE A 93 0.15 -11.15 -0.13
C ILE A 93 0.74 -10.07 -1.05
N LEU A 94 -0.10 -9.19 -1.56
CA LEU A 94 0.31 -7.99 -2.28
C LEU A 94 -0.23 -6.76 -1.56
N VAL A 95 0.65 -5.79 -1.26
CA VAL A 95 0.27 -4.45 -0.82
C VAL A 95 0.64 -3.44 -1.90
N ASN A 96 -0.36 -2.90 -2.61
CA ASN A 96 -0.21 -1.84 -3.58
C ASN A 96 -0.17 -0.49 -2.84
N ASN A 97 1.04 -0.05 -2.48
CA ASN A 97 1.25 1.18 -1.73
C ASN A 97 1.96 2.27 -2.54
N ALA A 98 2.70 1.92 -3.61
CA ALA A 98 3.39 2.91 -4.42
C ALA A 98 2.48 4.07 -4.83
N GLY A 99 2.96 5.30 -4.66
CA GLY A 99 2.16 6.47 -4.95
C GLY A 99 2.97 7.76 -4.84
N VAL A 100 2.50 8.76 -5.58
CA VAL A 100 3.05 10.12 -5.61
C VAL A 100 1.94 11.13 -5.45
N GLN A 101 2.30 12.36 -5.12
CA GLN A 101 1.39 13.49 -5.08
C GLN A 101 1.95 14.63 -5.93
N HIS A 102 1.04 15.39 -6.52
CA HIS A 102 1.32 16.66 -7.19
C HIS A 102 0.31 17.68 -6.70
N ARG A 103 0.80 18.85 -6.25
CA ARG A 103 -0.01 19.90 -5.63
C ARG A 103 0.06 21.15 -6.48
N VAL A 104 -1.04 21.44 -7.17
CA VAL A 104 -1.18 22.64 -8.01
C VAL A 104 -2.67 22.97 -8.16
N PRO A 105 -3.07 24.24 -8.31
CA PRO A 105 -4.45 24.60 -8.65
C PRO A 105 -4.93 23.90 -9.91
N LEU A 106 -6.19 23.46 -9.92
CA LEU A 106 -6.71 22.61 -11.00
C LEU A 106 -6.62 23.28 -12.39
N LEU A 107 -6.75 24.61 -12.47
CA LEU A 107 -6.63 25.36 -13.71
C LEU A 107 -5.18 25.46 -14.24
N GLU A 108 -4.19 25.20 -13.39
CA GLU A 108 -2.76 25.25 -13.70
C GLU A 108 -2.16 23.85 -13.88
N LEU A 109 -2.99 22.81 -13.69
CA LEU A 109 -2.53 21.43 -13.74
C LEU A 109 -2.28 20.99 -15.20
N GLU A 110 -1.03 20.65 -15.50
CA GLU A 110 -0.65 20.09 -16.79
C GLU A 110 -1.14 18.64 -16.93
N VAL A 111 -1.54 18.28 -18.15
CA VAL A 111 -2.03 16.92 -18.48
C VAL A 111 -0.98 15.86 -18.16
N ALA A 112 0.30 16.16 -18.42
CA ALA A 112 1.40 15.24 -18.15
C ALA A 112 1.53 14.90 -16.65
N ASP A 113 1.33 15.90 -15.75
CA ASP A 113 1.36 15.67 -14.30
C ASP A 113 0.12 14.91 -13.82
N TRP A 114 -1.05 15.20 -14.40
CA TRP A 114 -2.26 14.43 -14.18
C TRP A 114 -2.03 12.95 -14.52
N GLU A 115 -1.55 12.66 -15.72
CA GLU A 115 -1.30 11.29 -16.20
C GLU A 115 -0.24 10.58 -15.34
N ARG A 116 0.86 11.27 -14.99
CA ARG A 116 1.90 10.73 -14.12
C ARG A 116 1.35 10.27 -12.78
N VAL A 117 0.50 11.09 -12.13
CA VAL A 117 -0.10 10.73 -10.84
C VAL A 117 -1.06 9.55 -11.01
N LEU A 118 -1.94 9.55 -12.01
CA LEU A 118 -2.84 8.43 -12.27
C LEU A 118 -2.08 7.15 -12.60
N ARG A 119 -1.05 7.24 -13.43
CA ARG A 119 -0.22 6.10 -13.80
C ARG A 119 0.45 5.48 -12.58
N THR A 120 1.03 6.31 -11.71
CA THR A 120 1.73 5.82 -10.52
C THR A 120 0.77 5.31 -9.45
N ASN A 121 -0.34 6.00 -9.18
CA ASN A 121 -1.20 5.69 -8.03
C ASN A 121 -2.32 4.69 -8.33
N LEU A 122 -2.79 4.62 -9.58
CA LEU A 122 -3.94 3.81 -9.97
C LEU A 122 -3.55 2.71 -10.96
N THR A 123 -2.94 3.09 -12.10
CA THR A 123 -2.57 2.12 -13.14
C THR A 123 -1.59 1.08 -12.60
N SER A 124 -0.62 1.49 -11.77
CA SER A 124 0.33 0.58 -11.14
C SER A 124 -0.34 -0.50 -10.30
N ALA A 125 -1.37 -0.14 -9.51
CA ALA A 125 -2.09 -1.10 -8.68
C ALA A 125 -2.84 -2.14 -9.54
N PHE A 126 -3.36 -1.72 -10.70
CA PHE A 126 -3.92 -2.65 -11.69
C PHE A 126 -2.81 -3.55 -12.28
N VAL A 127 -1.70 -2.98 -12.72
CA VAL A 127 -0.60 -3.70 -13.37
C VAL A 127 -0.01 -4.77 -12.44
N VAL A 128 0.43 -4.37 -11.23
CA VAL A 128 1.02 -5.29 -10.25
C VAL A 128 -0.02 -6.26 -9.71
N GLY A 129 -1.26 -5.78 -9.47
CA GLY A 129 -2.38 -6.63 -9.03
C GLY A 129 -2.70 -7.74 -10.02
N ARG A 130 -2.71 -7.43 -11.32
CA ARG A 130 -2.90 -8.41 -12.39
C ARG A 130 -1.76 -9.43 -12.46
N ALA A 131 -0.50 -8.98 -12.36
CA ALA A 131 0.66 -9.87 -12.34
C ALA A 131 0.62 -10.83 -11.14
N ALA A 132 0.26 -10.34 -9.96
CA ALA A 132 0.08 -11.16 -8.76
C ALA A 132 -1.11 -12.13 -8.90
N ALA A 133 -2.27 -11.67 -9.38
CA ALA A 133 -3.47 -12.50 -9.54
C ALA A 133 -3.25 -13.68 -10.49
N LYS A 134 -2.49 -13.50 -11.59
CA LYS A 134 -2.10 -14.61 -12.49
C LYS A 134 -1.39 -15.75 -11.76
N ARG A 135 -0.67 -15.46 -10.66
CA ARG A 135 0.03 -16.47 -9.85
C ARG A 135 -0.84 -16.99 -8.70
N MET A 136 -1.69 -16.15 -8.12
CA MET A 136 -2.56 -16.49 -6.99
C MET A 136 -3.77 -17.34 -7.39
N ILE A 137 -4.44 -17.01 -8.51
CA ILE A 137 -5.66 -17.67 -8.99
C ILE A 137 -5.49 -19.19 -9.17
N PRO A 138 -4.43 -19.68 -9.84
CA PRO A 138 -4.24 -21.15 -9.99
C PRO A 138 -4.07 -21.89 -8.66
N ARG A 139 -3.66 -21.18 -7.59
CA ARG A 139 -3.51 -21.73 -6.24
C ARG A 139 -4.78 -21.59 -5.39
N GLY A 140 -5.79 -20.89 -5.90
CA GLY A 140 -7.03 -20.63 -5.18
C GLY A 140 -6.87 -19.79 -3.93
N ALA A 141 -5.84 -18.92 -3.87
CA ALA A 141 -5.54 -18.23 -2.63
C ALA A 141 -4.63 -17.00 -2.81
N GLY A 142 -5.05 -15.85 -2.28
CA GLY A 142 -4.28 -14.60 -2.28
C GLY A 142 -4.97 -13.47 -1.51
N LYS A 143 -4.16 -12.53 -1.01
CA LYS A 143 -4.62 -11.31 -0.34
C LYS A 143 -4.02 -10.11 -1.06
N ILE A 144 -4.86 -9.17 -1.49
CA ILE A 144 -4.42 -7.92 -2.10
C ILE A 144 -4.96 -6.77 -1.24
N VAL A 145 -4.05 -5.92 -0.75
CA VAL A 145 -4.37 -4.73 0.02
C VAL A 145 -3.95 -3.50 -0.78
N ASN A 146 -4.91 -2.73 -1.23
CA ASN A 146 -4.65 -1.47 -1.93
C ASN A 146 -4.57 -0.31 -0.93
N VAL A 147 -3.60 0.59 -1.07
CA VAL A 147 -3.53 1.79 -0.24
C VAL A 147 -4.30 2.93 -0.92
N ALA A 148 -5.52 3.15 -0.47
CA ALA A 148 -6.37 4.27 -0.86
C ALA A 148 -5.99 5.55 -0.08
N SER A 149 -6.95 6.32 0.38
CA SER A 149 -6.83 7.53 1.24
C SER A 149 -8.23 7.96 1.65
N VAL A 150 -8.36 8.81 2.66
CA VAL A 150 -9.59 9.59 2.91
C VAL A 150 -10.01 10.40 1.68
N GLN A 151 -9.06 10.73 0.79
CA GLN A 151 -9.34 11.40 -0.49
C GLN A 151 -10.05 10.50 -1.51
N ALA A 152 -10.36 9.26 -1.18
CA ALA A 152 -11.27 8.44 -1.97
C ALA A 152 -12.74 8.87 -1.81
N ASP A 153 -13.08 9.54 -0.71
CA ASP A 153 -14.43 10.03 -0.37
C ASP A 153 -14.45 11.55 -0.12
N LEU A 154 -13.34 12.14 0.27
CA LEU A 154 -13.19 13.57 0.49
C LEU A 154 -12.40 14.21 -0.65
N ALA A 155 -12.43 15.55 -0.70
CA ALA A 155 -11.60 16.34 -1.61
C ALA A 155 -11.11 17.60 -0.91
N ARG A 156 -9.95 18.08 -1.36
CA ARG A 156 -9.47 19.42 -1.02
C ARG A 156 -8.83 20.08 -2.24
N PRO A 157 -8.68 21.40 -2.24
CA PRO A 157 -7.99 22.11 -3.32
C PRO A 157 -6.56 21.59 -3.57
N THR A 158 -6.08 21.77 -4.80
CA THR A 158 -4.70 21.55 -5.27
C THR A 158 -4.24 20.11 -5.43
N ILE A 159 -5.07 19.10 -5.17
CA ILE A 159 -4.67 17.68 -5.25
C ILE A 159 -5.62 16.85 -6.15
N ALA A 160 -6.18 17.45 -7.18
CA ALA A 160 -7.17 16.80 -8.03
C ALA A 160 -6.72 15.44 -8.60
N PRO A 161 -5.50 15.27 -9.17
CA PRO A 161 -5.07 13.98 -9.70
C PRO A 161 -4.91 12.91 -8.61
N TYR A 162 -4.47 13.31 -7.41
CA TYR A 162 -4.39 12.40 -6.28
C TYR A 162 -5.78 11.94 -5.83
N THR A 163 -6.73 12.86 -5.66
CA THR A 163 -8.13 12.56 -5.29
C THR A 163 -8.76 11.62 -6.32
N ALA A 164 -8.63 11.91 -7.62
CA ALA A 164 -9.13 11.06 -8.68
C ALA A 164 -8.50 9.66 -8.63
N SER A 165 -7.18 9.57 -8.42
CA SER A 165 -6.49 8.28 -8.31
C SER A 165 -6.97 7.45 -7.13
N LYS A 166 -7.23 8.08 -5.96
CA LYS A 166 -7.66 7.35 -4.75
C LYS A 166 -9.14 6.95 -4.80
N GLY A 167 -10.00 7.74 -5.44
CA GLY A 167 -11.34 7.32 -5.84
C GLY A 167 -11.31 6.14 -6.82
N GLY A 168 -10.38 6.18 -7.79
CA GLY A 168 -10.11 5.08 -8.71
C GLY A 168 -9.68 3.79 -7.99
N ILE A 169 -8.78 3.85 -7.01
CA ILE A 169 -8.34 2.70 -6.19
C ILE A 169 -9.52 2.07 -5.45
N ARG A 170 -10.42 2.88 -4.87
CA ARG A 170 -11.64 2.38 -4.23
C ARG A 170 -12.46 1.51 -5.19
N ASN A 171 -12.73 2.00 -6.40
CA ASN A 171 -13.51 1.26 -7.39
C ASN A 171 -12.74 0.11 -8.04
N LEU A 172 -11.42 0.24 -8.24
CA LEU A 172 -10.57 -0.84 -8.72
C LEU A 172 -10.56 -2.01 -7.72
N THR A 173 -10.52 -1.74 -6.41
CA THR A 173 -10.63 -2.76 -5.35
C THR A 173 -11.91 -3.57 -5.52
N ARG A 174 -13.04 -2.92 -5.77
CA ARG A 174 -14.33 -3.60 -6.01
C ARG A 174 -14.35 -4.39 -7.31
N ALA A 175 -13.79 -3.85 -8.39
CA ALA A 175 -13.71 -4.53 -9.68
C ALA A 175 -12.85 -5.79 -9.59
N MET A 176 -11.67 -5.71 -8.97
CA MET A 176 -10.82 -6.89 -8.71
C MET A 176 -11.54 -7.93 -7.85
N THR A 177 -12.29 -7.50 -6.83
CA THR A 177 -13.09 -8.41 -6.00
C THR A 177 -14.15 -9.12 -6.84
N ALA A 178 -14.89 -8.40 -7.67
CA ALA A 178 -15.97 -8.96 -8.49
C ALA A 178 -15.48 -10.07 -9.42
N GLU A 179 -14.26 -9.95 -9.94
CA GLU A 179 -13.68 -10.94 -10.84
C GLU A 179 -12.95 -12.08 -10.11
N TRP A 180 -12.23 -11.77 -9.01
CA TRP A 180 -11.25 -12.69 -8.44
C TRP A 180 -11.71 -13.39 -7.16
N ALA A 181 -12.78 -12.94 -6.50
CA ALA A 181 -13.25 -13.53 -5.26
C ALA A 181 -13.61 -15.02 -5.40
N GLN A 182 -14.23 -15.41 -6.53
CA GLN A 182 -14.56 -16.80 -6.84
C GLN A 182 -13.33 -17.72 -6.96
N HIS A 183 -12.15 -17.13 -7.12
CA HIS A 183 -10.87 -17.84 -7.18
C HIS A 183 -10.11 -17.82 -5.84
N GLY A 184 -10.78 -17.50 -4.74
CA GLY A 184 -10.19 -17.50 -3.40
C GLY A 184 -9.28 -16.29 -3.12
N ILE A 185 -9.42 -15.19 -3.89
CA ILE A 185 -8.64 -13.96 -3.71
C ILE A 185 -9.48 -12.93 -2.94
N GLN A 186 -8.97 -12.41 -1.83
CA GLN A 186 -9.56 -11.26 -1.16
C GLN A 186 -8.82 -9.99 -1.57
N VAL A 187 -9.58 -8.99 -2.06
CA VAL A 187 -9.05 -7.69 -2.44
C VAL A 187 -9.74 -6.62 -1.61
N ASN A 188 -8.98 -5.93 -0.79
CA ASN A 188 -9.49 -4.86 0.08
C ASN A 188 -8.58 -3.64 -0.02
N ALA A 189 -9.00 -2.53 0.57
CA ALA A 189 -8.18 -1.32 0.68
C ALA A 189 -8.12 -0.82 2.12
N ILE A 190 -7.00 -0.23 2.49
CA ILE A 190 -6.90 0.68 3.63
C ILE A 190 -6.94 2.11 3.12
N ALA A 191 -7.62 2.99 3.82
CA ALA A 191 -7.76 4.42 3.49
C ALA A 191 -7.20 5.28 4.64
N PRO A 192 -5.89 5.58 4.61
CA PRO A 192 -5.29 6.43 5.62
C PRO A 192 -5.87 7.84 5.61
N GLY A 193 -6.01 8.43 6.80
CA GLY A 193 -6.18 9.86 7.00
C GLY A 193 -4.87 10.63 6.78
N TYR A 194 -4.70 11.71 7.51
CA TYR A 194 -3.45 12.45 7.49
C TYR A 194 -2.42 11.79 8.40
N ILE A 195 -1.48 11.10 7.78
CA ILE A 195 -0.39 10.38 8.45
C ILE A 195 0.89 11.19 8.37
N HIS A 196 1.62 11.32 9.48
CA HIS A 196 2.91 11.97 9.52
C HIS A 196 3.96 11.12 8.79
N THR A 197 4.49 11.63 7.70
CA THR A 197 5.50 10.99 6.84
C THR A 197 6.34 12.08 6.16
N GLU A 198 7.44 11.71 5.50
CA GLU A 198 8.19 12.67 4.67
C GLU A 198 7.32 13.38 3.61
N MET A 199 6.33 12.69 3.03
CA MET A 199 5.42 13.25 2.03
C MET A 199 4.53 14.37 2.61
N THR A 200 4.22 14.30 3.89
CA THR A 200 3.32 15.23 4.59
C THR A 200 4.06 16.22 5.49
N GLN A 201 5.40 16.13 5.61
CA GLN A 201 6.19 16.99 6.50
C GLN A 201 5.90 18.46 6.28
N GLY A 202 5.91 18.94 5.04
CA GLY A 202 5.61 20.34 4.75
C GLY A 202 4.17 20.80 5.07
N LEU A 203 3.25 19.87 5.38
CA LEU A 203 1.92 20.18 5.90
C LEU A 203 1.91 20.19 7.43
N VAL A 204 2.76 19.39 8.07
CA VAL A 204 2.97 19.39 9.53
C VAL A 204 3.65 20.68 9.94
N ASP A 205 4.59 21.18 9.14
CA ASP A 205 5.34 22.42 9.39
C ASP A 205 4.50 23.69 9.11
N ASP A 206 3.36 23.57 8.46
CA ASP A 206 2.37 24.64 8.26
C ASP A 206 1.43 24.70 9.46
N GLU A 207 1.65 25.65 10.37
CA GLU A 207 0.88 25.81 11.61
C GLU A 207 -0.63 25.95 11.39
N ALA A 208 -1.05 26.61 10.30
CA ALA A 208 -2.46 26.77 9.98
C ALA A 208 -3.08 25.44 9.54
N PHE A 209 -2.35 24.68 8.73
CA PHE A 209 -2.80 23.36 8.28
C PHE A 209 -2.75 22.32 9.41
N ASP A 210 -1.71 22.34 10.24
CA ASP A 210 -1.61 21.47 11.43
C ASP A 210 -2.80 21.70 12.38
N SER A 211 -3.07 22.96 12.74
CA SER A 211 -4.20 23.33 13.59
C SER A 211 -5.53 22.89 12.99
N TRP A 212 -5.70 23.01 11.66
CA TRP A 212 -6.90 22.54 10.97
C TRP A 212 -7.05 21.02 11.05
N ILE A 213 -5.96 20.25 10.86
CA ILE A 213 -5.98 18.77 10.99
C ILE A 213 -6.38 18.37 12.41
N LEU A 214 -5.74 19.00 13.44
CA LEU A 214 -6.04 18.69 14.84
C LEU A 214 -7.50 18.99 15.20
N GLY A 215 -8.05 20.09 14.69
CA GLY A 215 -9.44 20.46 14.93
C GLY A 215 -10.44 19.65 14.11
N ARG A 216 -10.07 19.20 12.89
CA ARG A 216 -10.94 18.46 11.99
C ARG A 216 -10.99 16.95 12.28
N THR A 217 -9.97 16.42 12.94
CA THR A 217 -9.86 14.99 13.25
C THR A 217 -10.36 14.74 14.68
N PRO A 218 -11.41 13.95 14.92
CA PRO A 218 -11.93 13.66 16.26
C PRO A 218 -10.87 13.11 17.22
N ALA A 219 -9.90 12.32 16.73
CA ALA A 219 -8.79 11.83 17.53
C ALA A 219 -7.78 12.92 17.94
N ALA A 220 -7.95 14.17 17.46
CA ALA A 220 -7.14 15.35 17.75
C ALA A 220 -5.63 15.15 17.58
N ARG A 221 -5.23 14.36 16.58
CA ARG A 221 -3.83 14.10 16.26
C ARG A 221 -3.64 13.70 14.80
N TRP A 222 -2.44 13.87 14.30
CA TRP A 222 -2.00 13.16 13.10
C TRP A 222 -1.94 11.66 13.35
N GLY A 223 -2.24 10.87 12.32
CA GLY A 223 -1.94 9.45 12.34
C GLY A 223 -0.43 9.21 12.24
N ARG A 224 0.01 8.09 12.78
CA ARG A 224 1.38 7.58 12.63
C ARG A 224 1.36 6.40 11.67
N VAL A 225 2.49 6.09 11.07
CA VAL A 225 2.59 4.96 10.14
C VAL A 225 2.26 3.62 10.84
N GLU A 226 2.53 3.53 12.14
CA GLU A 226 2.21 2.37 12.99
C GLU A 226 0.70 2.13 13.12
N ASP A 227 -0.12 3.19 13.05
CA ASP A 227 -1.59 3.07 13.10
C ASP A 227 -2.16 2.23 11.92
N LEU A 228 -1.38 2.07 10.85
CA LEU A 228 -1.78 1.32 9.65
C LEU A 228 -1.36 -0.16 9.68
N ILE A 229 -0.45 -0.55 10.58
CA ILE A 229 0.12 -1.90 10.63
C ILE A 229 -0.97 -2.92 10.95
N GLY A 230 -1.69 -2.74 12.06
CA GLY A 230 -2.73 -3.67 12.49
C GLY A 230 -3.77 -3.96 11.41
N PRO A 231 -4.41 -2.94 10.81
CA PRO A 231 -5.36 -3.13 9.72
C PRO A 231 -4.76 -3.83 8.49
N ALA A 232 -3.51 -3.51 8.11
CA ALA A 232 -2.85 -4.17 6.98
C ALA A 232 -2.56 -5.65 7.26
N VAL A 233 -2.08 -6.00 8.45
CA VAL A 233 -1.85 -7.39 8.88
C VAL A 233 -3.17 -8.16 8.95
N TRP A 234 -4.24 -7.56 9.50
CA TRP A 234 -5.56 -8.17 9.50
C TRP A 234 -6.04 -8.50 8.11
N LEU A 235 -6.00 -7.55 7.17
CA LEU A 235 -6.44 -7.77 5.78
C LEU A 235 -5.55 -8.76 5.02
N ALA A 236 -4.31 -8.95 5.43
CA ALA A 236 -3.37 -9.93 4.87
C ALA A 236 -3.52 -11.34 5.47
N SER A 237 -4.29 -11.50 6.56
CA SER A 237 -4.40 -12.73 7.35
C SER A 237 -5.70 -13.51 7.09
N ASP A 238 -5.80 -14.70 7.64
CA ASP A 238 -7.02 -15.53 7.60
C ASP A 238 -8.17 -14.89 8.40
N GLY A 239 -7.87 -13.98 9.32
CA GLY A 239 -8.88 -13.20 10.06
C GLY A 239 -9.79 -12.35 9.18
N SER A 240 -9.46 -12.19 7.89
CA SER A 240 -10.23 -11.43 6.90
C SER A 240 -10.73 -12.26 5.71
N ASP A 241 -10.83 -13.58 5.81
CA ASP A 241 -11.16 -14.46 4.67
C ASP A 241 -12.54 -14.20 4.05
N TYR A 242 -13.48 -13.65 4.83
CA TYR A 242 -14.80 -13.27 4.31
C TYR A 242 -14.97 -11.76 4.13
N VAL A 243 -13.86 -10.98 4.28
CA VAL A 243 -13.82 -9.53 4.01
C VAL A 243 -13.31 -9.32 2.59
N ASN A 244 -14.14 -8.76 1.70
CA ASN A 244 -13.77 -8.57 0.31
C ASN A 244 -14.44 -7.31 -0.27
N GLY A 245 -13.71 -6.55 -1.10
CA GLY A 245 -14.20 -5.33 -1.73
C GLY A 245 -14.34 -4.13 -0.80
N GLN A 246 -13.82 -4.21 0.43
CA GLN A 246 -13.99 -3.17 1.44
C GLN A 246 -12.88 -2.12 1.39
N VAL A 247 -13.23 -0.92 1.82
CA VAL A 247 -12.29 0.17 2.10
C VAL A 247 -12.37 0.50 3.58
N VAL A 248 -11.30 0.23 4.30
CA VAL A 248 -11.21 0.46 5.75
C VAL A 248 -10.53 1.81 5.99
N PHE A 249 -11.27 2.78 6.53
CA PHE A 249 -10.74 4.09 6.88
C PHE A 249 -9.97 4.02 8.18
N ILE A 250 -8.74 4.57 8.17
CA ILE A 250 -7.86 4.65 9.36
C ILE A 250 -7.44 6.13 9.46
N ASP A 251 -8.32 6.95 10.00
CA ASP A 251 -8.29 8.40 9.85
C ASP A 251 -8.62 9.18 11.13
N GLY A 252 -8.67 8.49 12.26
CA GLY A 252 -9.00 9.11 13.54
C GLY A 252 -10.43 9.67 13.63
N GLY A 253 -11.33 9.20 12.76
CA GLY A 253 -12.73 9.62 12.69
C GLY A 253 -12.99 10.79 11.74
N MET A 254 -12.00 11.23 10.95
CA MET A 254 -12.15 12.40 10.07
C MET A 254 -13.30 12.28 9.07
N THR A 255 -13.55 11.10 8.51
CA THR A 255 -14.58 10.90 7.48
C THR A 255 -15.99 10.69 8.03
N VAL A 256 -16.18 10.53 9.33
CA VAL A 256 -17.49 10.24 9.95
C VAL A 256 -18.14 11.44 10.66
N VAL A 257 -17.47 12.58 10.66
CA VAL A 257 -17.99 13.83 11.21
C VAL A 257 -18.11 14.91 10.13
N VAL A 258 -19.01 15.87 10.31
CA VAL A 258 -19.25 17.03 9.42
C VAL A 258 -18.36 18.22 9.78
#